data_5b891b7f4a727b4a3bbe4316e80124c0
#
_entry.id   5b891b7f4a727b4a3bbe4316e80124c0
#
_cell.length_a   1.000
_cell.length_b   1.000
_cell.length_c   1.000
_cell.angle_alpha   90.00
_cell.angle_beta   90.00
_cell.angle_gamma   90.00
#
_symmetry.space_group_name_H-M   'P 1'
#
loop_
_entity.id
_entity.type
_entity.pdbx_description
1 polymer ?
#
loop_
_entity_poly.entity_id
_entity_poly.type
_entity_poly.pdbx_seq_one_letter_code
_entity_poly.pdbx_strand_id
1 'polypeptide(L)'
;MMVRAWEEKDVAAIVEIEKQSFSDPWTEQMLKDTLRFPVYHTFLVEEGGQVCGYGCIIVLFEDAELANIAVAPTFRGQGVGKALMESMHEKAKALGAQRMLLEVRVSNKTAIGLYEKYGYQRYGIREHYYADGEDAYLMTKTL
;
A
#
# COMPACT_ATOMS: atom_id res chain seq x y z
N MET A 1 -3.29 -16.87 -7.19
CA MET A 1 -3.04 -15.45 -7.50
C MET A 1 -1.58 -15.15 -7.21
N MET A 2 -0.85 -14.78 -8.25
CA MET A 2 0.59 -14.58 -8.12
C MET A 2 0.91 -13.11 -7.87
N VAL A 3 1.77 -12.85 -6.89
CA VAL A 3 2.25 -11.51 -6.58
C VAL A 3 3.70 -11.40 -7.02
N ARG A 4 4.03 -10.34 -7.74
CA ARG A 4 5.40 -10.06 -8.20
C ARG A 4 5.79 -8.61 -7.91
N ALA A 5 7.07 -8.29 -8.06
CA ALA A 5 7.53 -6.91 -7.97
C ALA A 5 7.08 -6.09 -9.18
N TRP A 6 7.04 -4.76 -9.02
CA TRP A 6 6.77 -3.86 -10.15
C TRP A 6 7.93 -3.89 -11.14
N GLU A 7 7.59 -3.64 -12.40
CA GLU A 7 8.55 -3.37 -13.45
C GLU A 7 8.24 -1.99 -14.03
N GLU A 8 9.18 -1.41 -14.74
CA GLU A 8 8.97 -0.07 -15.32
C GLU A 8 7.76 -0.04 -16.26
N LYS A 9 7.51 -1.14 -16.98
CA LYS A 9 6.35 -1.27 -17.87
C LYS A 9 5.00 -1.14 -17.14
N ASP A 10 4.98 -1.35 -15.82
CA ASP A 10 3.75 -1.31 -15.02
C ASP A 10 3.36 0.11 -14.60
N VAL A 11 4.29 1.05 -14.67
CA VAL A 11 4.09 2.42 -14.14
C VAL A 11 2.88 3.10 -14.75
N ALA A 12 2.67 2.98 -16.05
CA ALA A 12 1.53 3.63 -16.71
C ALA A 12 0.19 3.13 -16.16
N ALA A 13 0.05 1.82 -15.96
CA ALA A 13 -1.17 1.24 -15.40
C ALA A 13 -1.36 1.64 -13.94
N ILE A 14 -0.28 1.70 -13.17
CA ILE A 14 -0.33 2.13 -11.77
C ILE A 14 -0.78 3.59 -11.68
N VAL A 15 -0.28 4.47 -12.55
CA VAL A 15 -0.71 5.88 -12.62
C VAL A 15 -2.23 5.96 -12.78
N GLU A 16 -2.80 5.17 -13.68
CA GLU A 16 -4.24 5.20 -13.91
C GLU A 16 -5.05 4.72 -12.70
N ILE A 17 -4.59 3.67 -12.03
CA ILE A 17 -5.25 3.18 -10.81
C ILE A 17 -5.13 4.21 -9.68
N GLU A 18 -3.97 4.87 -9.54
CA GLU A 18 -3.77 5.96 -8.58
C GLU A 18 -4.81 7.07 -8.76
N LYS A 19 -4.99 7.52 -9.99
CA LYS A 19 -5.96 8.58 -10.31
C LYS A 19 -7.39 8.17 -9.99
N GLN A 20 -7.72 6.91 -10.15
CA GLN A 20 -9.05 6.38 -9.86
C GLN A 20 -9.29 6.16 -8.37
N SER A 21 -8.23 6.00 -7.58
CA SER A 21 -8.30 5.55 -6.20
C SER A 21 -8.08 6.66 -5.17
N PHE A 22 -7.32 7.71 -5.52
CA PHE A 22 -6.88 8.72 -4.56
C PHE A 22 -7.09 10.14 -5.10
N SER A 23 -7.42 11.07 -4.19
CA SER A 23 -7.54 12.49 -4.50
C SER A 23 -6.16 13.16 -4.67
N ASP A 24 -5.14 12.59 -4.05
CA ASP A 24 -3.74 13.03 -4.14
C ASP A 24 -2.86 11.87 -4.64
N PRO A 25 -3.03 11.46 -5.92
CA PRO A 25 -2.35 10.29 -6.46
C PRO A 25 -0.84 10.51 -6.54
N TRP A 26 -0.08 9.43 -6.39
CA TRP A 26 1.35 9.47 -6.67
C TRP A 26 1.56 9.74 -8.15
N THR A 27 2.57 10.56 -8.46
CA THR A 27 2.91 10.91 -9.83
C THR A 27 3.73 9.80 -10.49
N GLU A 28 3.80 9.85 -11.82
CA GLU A 28 4.66 8.94 -12.58
C GLU A 28 6.11 8.98 -12.07
N GLN A 29 6.61 10.19 -11.78
CA GLN A 29 7.98 10.34 -11.29
C GLN A 29 8.17 9.69 -9.91
N MET A 30 7.20 9.84 -9.00
CA MET A 30 7.24 9.21 -7.68
C MET A 30 7.27 7.68 -7.81
N LEU A 31 6.53 7.12 -8.73
CA LEU A 31 6.50 5.68 -8.97
C LEU A 31 7.84 5.18 -9.55
N LYS A 32 8.42 5.94 -10.48
CA LYS A 32 9.74 5.63 -11.02
C LYS A 32 10.82 5.70 -9.94
N ASP A 33 10.73 6.70 -9.06
CA ASP A 33 11.66 6.84 -7.93
C ASP A 33 11.53 5.65 -6.97
N THR A 34 10.31 5.18 -6.73
CA THR A 34 10.07 4.00 -5.90
C THR A 34 10.82 2.77 -6.43
N LEU A 35 10.87 2.61 -7.75
CA LEU A 35 11.62 1.52 -8.38
C LEU A 35 13.13 1.65 -8.21
N ARG A 36 13.64 2.86 -8.03
CA ARG A 36 15.09 3.13 -7.93
C ARG A 36 15.64 2.95 -6.53
N PHE A 37 14.85 3.22 -5.49
CA PHE A 37 15.35 3.24 -4.12
C PHE A 37 15.20 1.85 -3.49
N PRO A 38 16.31 1.21 -3.06
CA PRO A 38 16.30 -0.16 -2.52
C PRO A 38 15.48 -0.33 -1.26
N VAL A 39 15.18 0.76 -0.54
CA VAL A 39 14.38 0.73 0.68
C VAL A 39 12.92 0.35 0.40
N TYR A 40 12.44 0.55 -0.82
CA TYR A 40 11.09 0.19 -1.23
C TYR A 40 11.05 -1.25 -1.72
N HIS A 41 10.04 -1.98 -1.27
CA HIS A 41 9.70 -3.31 -1.77
C HIS A 41 8.33 -3.23 -2.39
N THR A 42 8.22 -3.67 -3.63
CA THR A 42 7.02 -3.45 -4.44
C THR A 42 6.30 -4.77 -4.75
N PHE A 43 4.97 -4.68 -4.89
CA PHE A 43 4.11 -5.85 -5.06
C PHE A 43 3.03 -5.53 -6.08
N LEU A 44 2.74 -6.48 -6.95
CA LEU A 44 1.76 -6.29 -8.00
C LEU A 44 1.08 -7.62 -8.31
N VAL A 45 -0.22 -7.56 -8.56
CA VAL A 45 -1.02 -8.69 -9.04
C VAL A 45 -1.46 -8.38 -10.46
N GLU A 46 -1.21 -9.31 -11.37
CA GLU A 46 -1.54 -9.20 -12.78
C GLU A 46 -2.36 -10.42 -13.21
N GLU A 47 -3.39 -10.19 -14.00
CA GLU A 47 -4.17 -11.26 -14.63
C GLU A 47 -4.48 -10.89 -16.08
N GLY A 48 -4.21 -11.81 -17.00
CA GLY A 48 -4.49 -11.61 -18.41
C GLY A 48 -3.79 -10.38 -19.00
N GLY A 49 -2.60 -10.04 -18.51
CA GLY A 49 -1.87 -8.87 -18.95
C GLY A 49 -2.34 -7.55 -18.35
N GLN A 50 -3.31 -7.60 -17.43
CA GLN A 50 -3.83 -6.39 -16.75
C GLN A 50 -3.37 -6.32 -15.32
N VAL A 51 -2.99 -5.13 -14.88
CA VAL A 51 -2.65 -4.87 -13.47
C VAL A 51 -3.94 -4.81 -12.66
N CYS A 52 -4.09 -5.75 -11.72
CA CYS A 52 -5.27 -5.85 -10.86
C CYS A 52 -5.14 -5.02 -9.60
N GLY A 53 -3.95 -4.89 -9.09
CA GLY A 53 -3.65 -4.14 -7.89
C GLY A 53 -2.16 -4.12 -7.62
N TYR A 54 -1.75 -3.26 -6.69
CA TYR A 54 -0.34 -3.07 -6.37
C TYR A 54 -0.20 -2.51 -4.95
N GLY A 55 1.01 -2.58 -4.45
CA GLY A 55 1.36 -1.95 -3.18
C GLY A 55 2.85 -1.83 -3.04
N CYS A 56 3.29 -1.10 -2.03
CA CYS A 56 4.70 -1.04 -1.67
C CYS A 56 4.86 -0.77 -0.18
N ILE A 57 5.98 -1.25 0.35
CA ILE A 57 6.38 -1.07 1.73
C ILE A 57 7.79 -0.53 1.80
N ILE A 58 8.09 0.15 2.90
CA ILE A 58 9.45 0.55 3.27
C ILE A 58 9.82 -0.29 4.48
N VAL A 59 11.03 -0.87 4.50
CA VAL A 59 11.51 -1.62 5.65
C VAL A 59 12.77 -0.95 6.18
N LEU A 60 12.74 -0.51 7.44
CA LEU A 60 13.84 0.12 8.14
C LEU A 60 14.00 -0.55 9.51
N PHE A 61 14.93 -1.51 9.59
CA PHE A 61 15.23 -2.26 10.81
C PHE A 61 13.98 -3.00 11.31
N GLU A 62 13.55 -2.74 12.55
CA GLU A 62 12.38 -3.39 13.15
C GLU A 62 11.03 -2.83 12.68
N ASP A 63 11.03 -1.69 11.98
CA ASP A 63 9.81 -1.06 11.49
C ASP A 63 9.66 -1.23 9.98
N ALA A 64 8.46 -1.59 9.55
CA ALA A 64 8.06 -1.49 8.16
C ALA A 64 6.90 -0.50 8.06
N GLU A 65 6.81 0.17 6.93
CA GLU A 65 5.72 1.11 6.66
C GLU A 65 4.99 0.68 5.39
N LEU A 66 3.66 0.60 5.47
CA LEU A 66 2.83 0.38 4.30
C LEU A 66 2.68 1.75 3.62
N ALA A 67 3.42 1.93 2.53
CA ALA A 67 3.49 3.24 1.85
C ALA A 67 2.34 3.44 0.87
N ASN A 68 1.87 2.39 0.22
CA ASN A 68 0.75 2.48 -0.71
C ASN A 68 0.15 1.10 -0.98
N ILE A 69 -1.16 1.05 -1.20
CA ILE A 69 -1.87 -0.13 -1.67
C ILE A 69 -3.14 0.31 -2.40
N ALA A 70 -3.42 -0.29 -3.54
CA ALA A 70 -4.67 -0.06 -4.26
C ALA A 70 -5.05 -1.28 -5.10
N VAL A 71 -6.35 -1.46 -5.28
CA VAL A 71 -6.92 -2.49 -6.16
C VAL A 71 -7.71 -1.77 -7.25
N ALA A 72 -7.48 -2.14 -8.50
CA ALA A 72 -8.21 -1.57 -9.62
C ALA A 72 -9.72 -1.82 -9.43
N PRO A 73 -10.56 -0.82 -9.76
CA PRO A 73 -12.01 -0.91 -9.47
C PRO A 73 -12.67 -2.18 -10.00
N THR A 74 -12.31 -2.64 -11.18
CA THR A 74 -12.90 -3.84 -11.79
C THR A 74 -12.47 -5.14 -11.12
N PHE A 75 -11.43 -5.11 -10.30
CA PHE A 75 -10.90 -6.31 -9.63
C PHE A 75 -11.15 -6.33 -8.13
N ARG A 76 -11.93 -5.38 -7.61
CA ARG A 76 -12.29 -5.36 -6.18
C ARG A 76 -13.19 -6.53 -5.82
N GLY A 77 -13.05 -7.00 -4.57
CA GLY A 77 -13.84 -8.11 -4.07
C GLY A 77 -13.40 -9.49 -4.55
N GLN A 78 -12.24 -9.59 -5.19
CA GLN A 78 -11.73 -10.84 -5.76
C GLN A 78 -10.49 -11.38 -5.04
N GLY A 79 -10.13 -10.82 -3.89
CA GLY A 79 -9.00 -11.28 -3.10
C GLY A 79 -7.65 -10.67 -3.46
N VAL A 80 -7.61 -9.67 -4.34
CA VAL A 80 -6.37 -8.99 -4.74
C VAL A 80 -5.74 -8.27 -3.55
N GLY A 81 -6.54 -7.50 -2.82
CA GLY A 81 -6.07 -6.79 -1.63
C GLY A 81 -5.53 -7.73 -0.56
N LYS A 82 -6.20 -8.87 -0.35
CA LYS A 82 -5.75 -9.90 0.58
C LYS A 82 -4.39 -10.45 0.17
N ALA A 83 -4.23 -10.80 -1.12
CA ALA A 83 -2.96 -11.33 -1.62
C ALA A 83 -1.82 -10.33 -1.44
N LEU A 84 -2.08 -9.05 -1.72
CA LEU A 84 -1.10 -7.98 -1.54
C LEU A 84 -0.73 -7.81 -0.07
N MET A 85 -1.72 -7.73 0.82
CA MET A 85 -1.48 -7.57 2.26
C MET A 85 -0.66 -8.72 2.83
N GLU A 86 -1.03 -9.95 2.52
CA GLU A 86 -0.30 -11.13 2.98
C GLU A 86 1.15 -11.13 2.48
N SER A 87 1.37 -10.81 1.20
CA SER A 87 2.71 -10.76 0.63
C SER A 87 3.56 -9.67 1.26
N MET A 88 2.98 -8.49 1.51
CA MET A 88 3.69 -7.39 2.14
C MET A 88 4.08 -7.69 3.58
N HIS A 89 3.17 -8.29 4.36
CA HIS A 89 3.46 -8.70 5.74
C HIS A 89 4.55 -9.78 5.78
N GLU A 90 4.45 -10.76 4.90
CA GLU A 90 5.43 -11.84 4.82
C GLU A 90 6.82 -11.31 4.47
N LYS A 91 6.91 -10.41 3.50
CA LYS A 91 8.17 -9.79 3.09
C LYS A 91 8.79 -8.96 4.20
N ALA A 92 7.99 -8.13 4.85
CA ALA A 92 8.45 -7.29 5.96
C ALA A 92 9.02 -8.17 7.08
N LYS A 93 8.31 -9.23 7.44
CA LYS A 93 8.73 -10.17 8.47
C LYS A 93 10.02 -10.88 8.07
N ALA A 94 10.13 -11.33 6.83
CA ALA A 94 11.34 -11.99 6.31
C ALA A 94 12.56 -11.09 6.36
N LEU A 95 12.37 -9.77 6.23
CA LEU A 95 13.44 -8.78 6.29
C LEU A 95 13.74 -8.31 7.72
N GLY A 96 13.11 -8.90 8.73
CA GLY A 96 13.39 -8.63 10.13
C GLY A 96 12.51 -7.57 10.79
N ALA A 97 11.52 -7.05 10.09
CA ALA A 97 10.58 -6.10 10.69
C ALA A 97 9.73 -6.79 11.74
N GLN A 98 9.48 -6.09 12.85
CA GLN A 98 8.68 -6.58 13.97
C GLN A 98 7.28 -5.99 13.98
N ARG A 99 7.08 -4.87 13.27
CA ARG A 99 5.77 -4.22 13.17
C ARG A 99 5.63 -3.48 11.85
N MET A 100 4.38 -3.36 11.42
CA MET A 100 3.99 -2.58 10.26
C MET A 100 3.25 -1.33 10.72
N LEU A 101 3.59 -0.19 10.15
CA LEU A 101 2.98 1.12 10.43
C LEU A 101 2.29 1.62 9.17
N LEU A 102 1.22 2.39 9.32
CA LEU A 102 0.57 3.06 8.20
C LEU A 102 -0.14 4.33 8.66
N GLU A 103 -0.39 5.24 7.71
CA GLU A 103 -1.29 6.36 7.87
C GLU A 103 -2.51 6.14 6.96
N VAL A 104 -3.69 6.52 7.45
CA VAL A 104 -4.93 6.42 6.69
C VAL A 104 -5.81 7.62 6.99
N ARG A 105 -6.46 8.19 5.96
CA ARG A 105 -7.40 9.30 6.15
C ARG A 105 -8.49 8.90 7.13
N VAL A 106 -8.82 9.78 8.07
CA VAL A 106 -9.84 9.51 9.08
C VAL A 106 -11.20 9.23 8.44
N SER A 107 -11.46 9.77 7.25
CA SER A 107 -12.70 9.55 6.50
C SER A 107 -12.74 8.22 5.73
N ASN A 108 -11.60 7.57 5.54
CA ASN A 108 -11.53 6.34 4.74
C ASN A 108 -11.92 5.12 5.57
N LYS A 109 -13.21 5.03 5.88
CA LYS A 109 -13.75 3.97 6.75
C LYS A 109 -13.57 2.58 6.17
N THR A 110 -13.63 2.46 4.85
CA THR A 110 -13.44 1.17 4.17
C THR A 110 -12.03 0.64 4.39
N ALA A 111 -11.02 1.48 4.19
CA ALA A 111 -9.62 1.09 4.41
C ALA A 111 -9.34 0.82 5.89
N ILE A 112 -9.85 1.67 6.79
CA ILE A 112 -9.69 1.48 8.23
C ILE A 112 -10.25 0.12 8.66
N GLY A 113 -11.45 -0.22 8.21
CA GLY A 113 -12.08 -1.51 8.50
C GLY A 113 -11.26 -2.69 7.98
N LEU A 114 -10.70 -2.55 6.78
CA LEU A 114 -9.82 -3.56 6.20
C LEU A 114 -8.56 -3.76 7.05
N TYR A 115 -7.90 -2.66 7.43
CA TYR A 115 -6.69 -2.75 8.26
C TYR A 115 -6.99 -3.34 9.63
N GLU A 116 -8.09 -2.94 10.27
CA GLU A 116 -8.50 -3.52 11.54
C GLU A 116 -8.74 -5.03 11.43
N LYS A 117 -9.31 -5.48 10.32
CA LYS A 117 -9.51 -6.90 10.04
C LYS A 117 -8.21 -7.68 9.98
N TYR A 118 -7.12 -7.04 9.54
CA TYR A 118 -5.78 -7.64 9.51
C TYR A 118 -5.01 -7.48 10.81
N GLY A 119 -5.63 -6.91 11.84
CA GLY A 119 -5.04 -6.78 13.16
C GLY A 119 -4.36 -5.45 13.44
N TYR A 120 -4.53 -4.47 12.57
CA TYR A 120 -4.02 -3.12 12.82
C TYR A 120 -4.84 -2.44 13.90
N GLN A 121 -4.16 -1.68 14.75
CA GLN A 121 -4.78 -0.88 15.81
C GLN A 121 -4.34 0.56 15.68
N ARG A 122 -5.24 1.48 16.01
CA ARG A 122 -4.90 2.91 16.04
C ARG A 122 -4.03 3.18 17.25
N TYR A 123 -3.00 4.01 17.05
CA TYR A 123 -2.15 4.44 18.17
C TYR A 123 -1.96 5.96 18.21
N GLY A 124 -2.52 6.69 17.25
CA GLY A 124 -2.43 8.15 17.24
C GLY A 124 -3.15 8.78 16.06
N ILE A 125 -3.10 10.09 16.04
CA ILE A 125 -3.63 10.94 14.97
C ILE A 125 -2.55 11.91 14.58
N ARG A 126 -2.35 12.09 13.26
CA ARG A 126 -1.52 13.16 12.72
C ARG A 126 -2.44 14.21 12.13
N GLU A 127 -2.57 15.35 12.81
CA GLU A 127 -3.48 16.43 12.41
C GLU A 127 -2.99 17.09 11.14
N HIS A 128 -3.93 17.42 10.24
CA HIS A 128 -3.66 18.14 8.99
C HIS A 128 -2.55 17.51 8.16
N TYR A 129 -2.50 16.17 8.14
CA TYR A 129 -1.43 15.43 7.47
C TYR A 129 -1.51 15.54 5.95
N TYR A 130 -2.74 15.49 5.38
CA TYR A 130 -2.95 15.53 3.95
C TYR A 130 -3.04 16.98 3.43
N ALA A 131 -2.74 17.18 2.16
CA ALA A 131 -2.70 18.50 1.54
C ALA A 131 -4.01 19.27 1.65
N ASP A 132 -5.14 18.57 1.69
CA ASP A 132 -6.47 19.16 1.86
C ASP A 132 -6.83 19.48 3.32
N GLY A 133 -5.92 19.21 4.25
CA GLY A 133 -6.10 19.46 5.67
C GLY A 133 -6.71 18.32 6.47
N GLU A 134 -7.05 17.21 5.82
CA GLU A 134 -7.61 16.05 6.52
C GLU A 134 -6.58 15.39 7.43
N ASP A 135 -7.04 14.91 8.60
CA ASP A 135 -6.21 14.19 9.55
C ASP A 135 -5.96 12.75 9.09
N ALA A 136 -4.87 12.17 9.57
CA ALA A 136 -4.57 10.75 9.39
C ALA A 136 -4.65 10.03 10.73
N TYR A 137 -5.26 8.84 10.74
CA TYR A 137 -5.03 7.90 11.83
C TYR A 137 -3.69 7.21 11.61
N LEU A 138 -2.95 7.03 12.68
CA LEU A 138 -1.74 6.23 12.70
C LEU A 138 -2.12 4.84 13.20
N MET A 139 -1.81 3.83 12.43
CA MET A 139 -2.15 2.44 12.77
C MET A 139 -0.91 1.56 12.74
N THR A 140 -0.90 0.53 13.57
CA THR A 140 0.21 -0.40 13.66
C THR A 140 -0.29 -1.83 13.86
N LYS A 141 0.53 -2.77 13.40
CA LYS A 141 0.32 -4.21 13.57
C LYS A 141 1.64 -4.86 13.95
N THR A 142 1.62 -5.74 14.96
CA THR A 142 2.76 -6.60 15.27
C THR A 142 2.83 -7.72 14.24
N LEU A 143 4.01 -7.92 13.67
CA LEU A 143 4.24 -8.96 12.68
C LEU A 143 4.63 -10.30 13.29
#